data_f7407107b25294c3bc4c7dbb8a20089a
#
_entry.id   f7407107b25294c3bc4c7dbb8a20089a
#
_cell.length_a   1.000
_cell.length_b   1.000
_cell.length_c   1.000
_cell.angle_alpha   90.00
_cell.angle_beta   90.00
_cell.angle_gamma   90.00
#
_symmetry.space_group_name_H-M   'P 1'
#
loop_
_entity.id
_entity.type
_entity.pdbx_description
1 polymer ?
#
loop_
_entity_poly.entity_id
_entity_poly.type
_entity_poly.pdbx_seq_one_letter_code
_entity_poly.pdbx_strand_id
1 'polypeptide(L)'
;MGSLFTQNENVDVIGVTKGKGYEGVTARWGTKKLPRKTHKGLRKVACIGAWHPANVMFTVARSGQDGYHHRTELNKKIYRIGNGAEQNSATTEFDTTQKPITPMGGFPRYGVVKNDFIMIKGCCPGVKKRVLTIRKSHQVHSSRRDLEDVSLKFIDTSSKFGHGNYQTAAERDAFEGLKKPPLEYF
;
A
#
# COMPACT_ATOMS: atom_id res chain seq x y z
N MET A 1 1.47 12.44 16.34
CA MET A 1 1.31 10.96 16.27
C MET A 1 2.11 10.24 17.34
N GLY A 2 3.33 10.64 17.65
CA GLY A 2 4.18 10.01 18.66
C GLY A 2 3.64 9.97 20.10
N SER A 3 2.60 10.75 20.44
CA SER A 3 1.94 10.66 21.74
C SER A 3 0.95 9.51 21.87
N LEU A 4 0.47 8.95 20.74
CA LEU A 4 -0.54 7.90 20.72
C LEU A 4 0.04 6.52 20.39
N PHE A 5 1.03 6.47 19.53
CA PHE A 5 1.62 5.24 19.03
C PHE A 5 3.11 5.19 19.33
N THR A 6 3.63 4.00 19.54
CA THR A 6 5.05 3.75 19.76
C THR A 6 5.62 2.94 18.59
N GLN A 7 6.92 3.07 18.35
CA GLN A 7 7.62 2.23 17.38
C GLN A 7 7.56 0.77 17.83
N ASN A 8 7.50 -0.14 16.88
CA ASN A 8 7.33 -1.60 17.06
C ASN A 8 5.97 -2.04 17.65
N GLU A 9 5.05 -1.12 17.91
CA GLU A 9 3.67 -1.45 18.29
C GLU A 9 2.87 -2.00 17.10
N ASN A 10 1.95 -2.92 17.37
CA ASN A 10 1.00 -3.40 16.37
C ASN A 10 -0.28 -2.57 16.41
N VAL A 11 -0.74 -2.19 15.23
CA VAL A 11 -1.96 -1.40 15.04
C VAL A 11 -2.91 -2.04 14.05
N ASP A 12 -4.17 -1.68 14.15
CA ASP A 12 -5.21 -2.04 13.19
C ASP A 12 -5.53 -0.85 12.31
N VAL A 13 -5.61 -1.08 11.01
CA VAL A 13 -5.92 -0.05 10.02
C VAL A 13 -7.31 -0.27 9.44
N ILE A 14 -8.13 0.74 9.54
CA ILE A 14 -9.53 0.74 9.08
C ILE A 14 -9.65 1.70 7.90
N GLY A 15 -10.20 1.20 6.81
CA GLY A 15 -10.36 2.02 5.62
C GLY A 15 -11.32 1.42 4.61
N VAL A 16 -11.52 2.16 3.52
CA VAL A 16 -12.37 1.75 2.41
C VAL A 16 -11.50 1.38 1.22
N THR A 17 -11.67 0.17 0.71
CA THR A 17 -10.89 -0.35 -0.41
C THR A 17 -11.13 0.43 -1.70
N LYS A 18 -10.23 0.28 -2.67
CA LYS A 18 -10.39 0.89 -4.00
C LYS A 18 -11.65 0.35 -4.68
N GLY A 19 -12.51 1.25 -5.16
CA GLY A 19 -13.69 0.89 -5.93
C GLY A 19 -13.33 0.44 -7.35
N LYS A 20 -14.02 -0.58 -7.85
CA LYS A 20 -13.90 -1.10 -9.21
C LYS A 20 -15.24 -1.09 -9.95
N GLY A 21 -16.31 -0.70 -9.27
CA GLY A 21 -17.65 -0.67 -9.83
C GLY A 21 -18.31 -2.04 -9.91
N TYR A 22 -19.26 -2.19 -10.82
CA TYR A 22 -19.98 -3.43 -11.05
C TYR A 22 -19.13 -4.40 -11.87
N GLU A 23 -18.85 -5.58 -11.31
CA GLU A 23 -17.99 -6.59 -11.92
C GLU A 23 -18.71 -7.94 -12.04
N GLY A 24 -18.34 -8.68 -13.10
CA GLY A 24 -18.80 -10.04 -13.29
C GLY A 24 -18.09 -11.04 -12.36
N VAL A 25 -18.60 -12.26 -12.30
CA VAL A 25 -18.12 -13.31 -11.38
C VAL A 25 -16.64 -13.67 -11.56
N THR A 26 -16.13 -13.62 -12.78
CA THR A 26 -14.71 -13.92 -13.06
C THR A 26 -13.75 -12.88 -12.49
N ALA A 27 -14.08 -11.62 -12.59
CA ALA A 27 -13.29 -10.54 -12.00
C ALA A 27 -13.51 -10.43 -10.49
N ARG A 28 -14.78 -10.45 -10.06
CA ARG A 28 -15.15 -10.21 -8.66
C ARG A 28 -14.78 -11.36 -7.73
N TRP A 29 -14.90 -12.62 -8.17
CA TRP A 29 -14.68 -13.80 -7.36
C TRP A 29 -13.56 -14.73 -7.86
N GLY A 30 -12.97 -14.43 -9.01
CA GLY A 30 -11.92 -15.26 -9.60
C GLY A 30 -12.40 -16.63 -10.05
N THR A 31 -13.68 -16.76 -10.43
CA THR A 31 -14.22 -18.03 -10.94
C THR A 31 -13.53 -18.43 -12.25
N LYS A 32 -13.38 -19.72 -12.48
CA LYS A 32 -12.74 -20.24 -13.67
C LYS A 32 -13.54 -19.84 -14.93
N LYS A 33 -12.87 -19.28 -15.91
CA LYS A 33 -13.42 -19.01 -17.23
C LYS A 33 -13.80 -20.32 -17.90
N LEU A 34 -15.02 -20.41 -18.42
CA LEU A 34 -15.50 -21.58 -19.14
C LEU A 34 -14.80 -21.75 -20.49
N PRO A 35 -14.86 -22.94 -21.12
CA PRO A 35 -14.25 -23.18 -22.44
C PRO A 35 -14.76 -22.22 -23.52
N ARG A 36 -13.92 -21.95 -24.52
CA ARG A 36 -14.22 -21.00 -25.62
C ARG A 36 -15.54 -21.29 -26.35
N LYS A 37 -15.90 -22.57 -26.52
CA LYS A 37 -17.12 -23.01 -27.23
C LYS A 37 -18.39 -22.94 -26.38
N THR A 38 -18.33 -22.38 -25.16
CA THR A 38 -19.49 -22.36 -24.28
C THR A 38 -20.59 -21.44 -24.82
N HIS A 39 -21.77 -21.98 -25.02
CA HIS A 39 -22.96 -21.24 -25.43
C HIS A 39 -23.39 -20.23 -24.36
N LYS A 40 -23.89 -19.05 -24.76
CA LYS A 40 -24.32 -17.94 -23.88
C LYS A 40 -23.22 -17.29 -23.05
N GLY A 41 -21.96 -17.49 -23.39
CA GLY A 41 -20.82 -16.80 -22.77
C GLY A 41 -20.05 -17.65 -21.78
N LEU A 42 -18.75 -17.32 -21.70
CA LEU A 42 -17.76 -18.11 -20.95
C LEU A 42 -17.34 -17.49 -19.62
N ARG A 43 -17.68 -16.22 -19.38
CA ARG A 43 -17.38 -15.53 -18.11
C ARG A 43 -18.54 -15.61 -17.13
N LYS A 44 -18.97 -16.82 -16.82
CA LYS A 44 -20.13 -17.13 -15.99
C LYS A 44 -19.83 -18.31 -15.07
N VAL A 45 -20.67 -18.48 -14.06
CA VAL A 45 -20.74 -19.70 -13.26
C VAL A 45 -21.70 -20.67 -13.96
N ALA A 46 -21.26 -21.88 -14.24
CA ALA A 46 -22.07 -22.87 -14.96
C ALA A 46 -23.27 -23.34 -14.14
N CYS A 47 -23.08 -23.62 -12.84
CA CYS A 47 -24.09 -24.06 -11.94
C CYS A 47 -24.13 -23.17 -10.69
N ILE A 48 -25.29 -22.70 -10.30
CA ILE A 48 -25.49 -21.82 -9.15
C ILE A 48 -26.01 -22.54 -7.90
N GLY A 49 -26.17 -23.83 -7.97
CA GLY A 49 -26.62 -24.67 -6.86
C GLY A 49 -27.39 -25.92 -7.32
N ALA A 50 -27.75 -26.74 -6.37
CA ALA A 50 -28.59 -27.92 -6.58
C ALA A 50 -30.06 -27.54 -6.73
N TRP A 51 -30.89 -28.49 -7.12
CA TRP A 51 -32.37 -28.30 -7.16
C TRP A 51 -32.92 -28.06 -5.76
N HIS A 52 -32.46 -28.83 -4.79
CA HIS A 52 -32.78 -28.64 -3.39
C HIS A 52 -31.53 -28.31 -2.59
N PRO A 53 -31.58 -27.26 -1.76
CA PRO A 53 -32.67 -26.32 -1.50
C PRO A 53 -32.99 -25.45 -2.73
N ALA A 54 -34.30 -25.15 -2.93
CA ALA A 54 -34.80 -24.39 -4.08
C ALA A 54 -34.51 -22.89 -4.04
N ASN A 55 -33.31 -22.52 -3.60
CA ASN A 55 -32.84 -21.16 -3.53
C ASN A 55 -31.34 -21.12 -3.89
N VAL A 56 -30.83 -19.93 -4.27
CA VAL A 56 -29.41 -19.71 -4.45
C VAL A 56 -28.83 -19.27 -3.13
N MET A 57 -27.86 -20.02 -2.62
CA MET A 57 -27.20 -19.70 -1.36
C MET A 57 -26.34 -18.44 -1.49
N PHE A 58 -26.13 -17.71 -0.38
CA PHE A 58 -25.30 -16.51 -0.35
C PHE A 58 -23.82 -16.76 -0.68
N THR A 59 -23.36 -18.00 -0.53
CA THR A 59 -21.98 -18.42 -0.84
C THR A 59 -21.68 -18.54 -2.33
N VAL A 60 -22.71 -18.52 -3.19
CA VAL A 60 -22.53 -18.64 -4.64
C VAL A 60 -22.01 -17.32 -5.21
N ALA A 61 -20.96 -17.40 -6.04
CA ALA A 61 -20.40 -16.22 -6.70
C ALA A 61 -21.43 -15.58 -7.66
N ARG A 62 -21.70 -14.31 -7.46
CA ARG A 62 -22.62 -13.49 -8.28
C ARG A 62 -21.92 -12.18 -8.67
N SER A 63 -22.35 -11.61 -9.79
CA SER A 63 -21.94 -10.27 -10.18
C SER A 63 -22.46 -9.22 -9.20
N GLY A 64 -21.77 -8.11 -9.11
CA GLY A 64 -22.15 -6.99 -8.24
C GLY A 64 -21.02 -6.03 -8.04
N GLN A 65 -21.14 -5.15 -7.05
CA GLN A 65 -20.14 -4.19 -6.67
C GLN A 65 -18.86 -4.89 -6.23
N ASP A 66 -17.72 -4.53 -6.84
CA ASP A 66 -16.39 -4.94 -6.42
C ASP A 66 -15.61 -3.72 -5.91
N GLY A 67 -15.02 -3.87 -4.75
CA GLY A 67 -14.32 -2.76 -4.08
C GLY A 67 -15.26 -1.71 -3.49
N TYR A 68 -14.67 -0.64 -2.96
CA TYR A 68 -15.35 0.36 -2.15
C TYR A 68 -16.03 -0.25 -0.92
N HIS A 69 -15.34 -1.20 -0.29
CA HIS A 69 -15.79 -1.90 0.89
C HIS A 69 -15.02 -1.43 2.12
N HIS A 70 -15.72 -1.26 3.23
CA HIS A 70 -15.11 -1.05 4.52
C HIS A 70 -14.38 -2.32 4.96
N ARG A 71 -13.10 -2.17 5.33
CA ARG A 71 -12.25 -3.27 5.81
C ARG A 71 -11.43 -2.81 6.99
N THR A 72 -11.20 -3.73 7.91
CA THR A 72 -10.26 -3.59 9.01
C THR A 72 -9.15 -4.59 8.81
N GLU A 73 -7.94 -4.09 8.59
CA GLU A 73 -6.74 -4.92 8.50
C GLU A 73 -6.04 -4.91 9.84
N LEU A 74 -5.92 -6.08 10.43
CA LEU A 74 -5.36 -6.27 11.77
C LEU A 74 -3.84 -6.48 11.72
N ASN A 75 -3.18 -6.21 12.86
CA ASN A 75 -1.81 -6.62 13.13
C ASN A 75 -0.79 -6.03 12.14
N LYS A 76 -0.80 -4.72 11.97
CA LYS A 76 0.23 -4.00 11.22
C LYS A 76 1.27 -3.44 12.18
N LYS A 77 2.51 -3.92 12.06
CA LYS A 77 3.60 -3.42 12.90
C LYS A 77 4.07 -2.05 12.42
N ILE A 78 4.28 -1.13 13.36
CA ILE A 78 4.87 0.18 13.10
C ILE A 78 6.38 0.05 13.08
N TYR A 79 6.99 0.33 11.93
CA TYR A 79 8.44 0.30 11.80
C TYR A 79 9.09 1.63 12.14
N ARG A 80 8.43 2.73 11.84
CA ARG A 80 8.96 4.07 12.10
C ARG A 80 7.82 5.07 12.26
N ILE A 81 8.03 6.00 13.17
CA ILE A 81 7.24 7.21 13.31
C ILE A 81 8.20 8.38 13.10
N GLY A 82 7.83 9.34 12.26
CA GLY A 82 8.69 10.48 11.98
C GLY A 82 7.90 11.69 11.49
N ASN A 83 8.63 12.79 11.34
CA ASN A 83 8.10 14.02 10.77
C ASN A 83 8.65 14.19 9.35
N GLY A 84 7.77 14.37 8.38
CA GLY A 84 8.15 14.53 6.97
C GLY A 84 8.85 15.85 6.64
N ALA A 85 8.75 16.85 7.52
CA ALA A 85 9.48 18.12 7.38
C ALA A 85 10.98 17.99 7.68
N GLU A 86 11.38 16.96 8.42
CA GLU A 86 12.79 16.72 8.76
C GLU A 86 13.56 16.18 7.57
N GLN A 87 14.72 16.77 7.29
CA GLN A 87 15.57 16.37 6.18
C GLN A 87 16.21 14.98 6.37
N ASN A 88 16.26 14.49 7.60
CA ASN A 88 16.83 13.19 7.96
C ASN A 88 15.79 12.13 8.29
N SER A 89 14.53 12.34 7.90
CA SER A 89 13.41 11.46 8.28
C SER A 89 13.51 10.03 7.75
N ALA A 90 14.34 9.77 6.73
CA ALA A 90 14.64 8.43 6.22
C ALA A 90 16.07 7.94 6.52
N THR A 91 16.85 8.69 7.25
CA THR A 91 18.21 8.28 7.66
C THR A 91 18.11 7.24 8.78
N THR A 92 18.93 6.20 8.72
CA THR A 92 19.04 5.15 9.74
C THR A 92 20.44 5.16 10.35
N GLU A 93 20.63 4.46 11.46
CA GLU A 93 21.95 4.31 12.11
C GLU A 93 22.98 3.63 11.18
N PHE A 94 22.51 2.81 10.25
CA PHE A 94 23.35 2.04 9.32
C PHE A 94 23.57 2.77 7.98
N ASP A 95 22.89 3.89 7.76
CA ASP A 95 22.93 4.65 6.51
C ASP A 95 23.57 6.00 6.76
N THR A 96 24.69 6.26 6.11
CA THR A 96 25.43 7.53 6.22
C THR A 96 24.80 8.67 5.43
N THR A 97 23.88 8.35 4.54
CA THR A 97 23.23 9.33 3.66
C THR A 97 22.09 10.04 4.40
N GLN A 98 22.16 11.36 4.46
CA GLN A 98 21.06 12.19 4.96
C GLN A 98 20.00 12.35 3.87
N LYS A 99 18.79 11.89 4.15
CA LYS A 99 17.72 11.90 3.18
C LYS A 99 16.34 11.99 3.83
N PRO A 100 15.40 12.73 3.20
CA PRO A 100 14.02 12.80 3.66
C PRO A 100 13.25 11.53 3.29
N ILE A 101 12.13 11.32 3.96
CA ILE A 101 11.23 10.19 3.65
C ILE A 101 10.60 10.28 2.26
N THR A 102 10.43 11.49 1.73
CA THR A 102 9.91 11.69 0.38
C THR A 102 10.94 11.26 -0.64
N PRO A 103 10.63 10.29 -1.52
CA PRO A 103 11.55 9.87 -2.57
C PRO A 103 11.80 10.98 -3.58
N MET A 104 12.85 10.83 -4.37
CA MET A 104 13.16 11.75 -5.47
C MET A 104 11.97 11.87 -6.43
N GLY A 105 11.56 13.10 -6.73
CA GLY A 105 10.38 13.37 -7.53
C GLY A 105 9.03 13.25 -6.80
N GLY A 106 9.03 12.93 -5.51
CA GLY A 106 7.83 12.75 -4.70
C GLY A 106 7.22 11.36 -4.80
N PHE A 107 6.24 11.09 -3.95
CA PHE A 107 5.45 9.85 -4.04
C PHE A 107 4.49 9.92 -5.23
N PRO A 108 4.47 8.92 -6.12
CA PRO A 108 3.58 8.89 -7.28
C PRO A 108 2.12 9.01 -6.85
N ARG A 109 1.38 9.94 -7.45
CA ARG A 109 -0.04 10.23 -7.18
C ARG A 109 -0.36 10.69 -5.74
N TYR A 110 0.67 10.99 -4.95
CA TYR A 110 0.51 11.55 -3.61
C TYR A 110 1.17 12.92 -3.49
N GLY A 111 2.45 13.00 -3.74
CA GLY A 111 3.27 14.21 -3.62
C GLY A 111 4.32 14.11 -2.52
N VAL A 112 4.51 15.17 -1.78
CA VAL A 112 5.53 15.32 -0.73
C VAL A 112 4.90 15.12 0.64
N VAL A 113 5.56 14.35 1.50
CA VAL A 113 5.18 14.19 2.91
C VAL A 113 5.79 15.34 3.72
N LYS A 114 4.95 16.18 4.30
CA LYS A 114 5.35 17.35 5.10
C LYS A 114 5.01 17.21 6.59
N ASN A 115 4.00 16.41 6.90
CA ASN A 115 3.50 16.20 8.26
C ASN A 115 4.08 14.93 8.87
N ASP A 116 3.67 14.65 10.11
CA ASP A 116 3.98 13.38 10.75
C ASP A 116 3.52 12.20 9.89
N PHE A 117 4.32 11.15 9.87
CA PHE A 117 4.00 9.92 9.18
C PHE A 117 4.26 8.70 10.04
N ILE A 118 3.57 7.61 9.71
CA ILE A 118 3.79 6.29 10.27
C ILE A 118 4.16 5.34 9.13
N MET A 119 5.23 4.60 9.29
CA MET A 119 5.61 3.53 8.38
C MET A 119 5.15 2.20 8.97
N ILE A 120 4.26 1.51 8.26
CA ILE A 120 3.70 0.23 8.69
C ILE A 120 4.18 -0.90 7.78
N LYS A 121 4.24 -2.11 8.33
CA LYS A 121 4.54 -3.32 7.57
C LYS A 121 3.40 -3.70 6.64
N GLY A 122 3.70 -3.89 5.37
CA GLY A 122 2.75 -4.35 4.38
C GLY A 122 1.96 -3.23 3.74
N CYS A 123 0.69 -3.47 3.47
CA CYS A 123 -0.20 -2.52 2.81
C CYS A 123 -1.35 -2.08 3.73
N CYS A 124 -2.11 -1.11 3.27
CA CYS A 124 -3.34 -0.66 3.89
C CYS A 124 -4.47 -0.57 2.85
N PRO A 125 -5.74 -0.62 3.28
CA PRO A 125 -6.85 -0.60 2.35
C PRO A 125 -7.00 0.76 1.66
N GLY A 126 -7.40 0.75 0.41
CA GLY A 126 -7.78 1.94 -0.33
C GLY A 126 -6.74 2.48 -1.31
N VAL A 127 -7.07 3.61 -1.86
CA VAL A 127 -6.23 4.37 -2.79
C VAL A 127 -5.39 5.40 -2.04
N LYS A 128 -4.30 5.84 -2.68
CA LYS A 128 -3.50 6.97 -2.16
C LYS A 128 -4.39 8.19 -1.93
N LYS A 129 -4.10 8.97 -0.89
CA LYS A 129 -4.87 10.13 -0.42
C LYS A 129 -6.20 9.82 0.28
N ARG A 130 -6.61 8.55 0.40
CA ARG A 130 -7.79 8.20 1.19
C ARG A 130 -7.48 8.24 2.67
N VAL A 131 -8.39 8.81 3.44
CA VAL A 131 -8.32 8.85 4.90
C VAL A 131 -8.42 7.43 5.45
N LEU A 132 -7.58 7.14 6.44
CA LEU A 132 -7.55 5.88 7.18
C LEU A 132 -7.71 6.17 8.66
N THR A 133 -8.41 5.30 9.36
CA THR A 133 -8.44 5.29 10.83
C THR A 133 -7.45 4.25 11.33
N ILE A 134 -6.57 4.66 12.24
CA ILE A 134 -5.60 3.77 12.87
C ILE A 134 -5.96 3.67 14.35
N ARG A 135 -6.02 2.46 14.86
CA ARG A 135 -6.24 2.20 16.28
C ARG A 135 -5.18 1.26 16.84
N LYS A 136 -4.96 1.31 18.13
CA LYS A 136 -4.16 0.30 18.83
C LYS A 136 -4.80 -1.08 18.66
N SER A 137 -4.00 -2.12 18.52
CA SER A 137 -4.52 -3.47 18.43
C SER A 137 -5.32 -3.84 19.69
N HIS A 138 -6.49 -4.45 19.48
CA HIS A 138 -7.28 -5.02 20.57
C HIS A 138 -6.78 -6.39 21.05
N GLN A 139 -5.99 -7.06 20.21
CA GLN A 139 -5.45 -8.36 20.55
C GLN A 139 -4.16 -8.22 21.34
N VAL A 140 -4.01 -9.06 22.36
CA VAL A 140 -2.73 -9.23 23.04
C VAL A 140 -1.82 -10.10 22.19
N HIS A 141 -0.71 -9.53 21.73
CA HIS A 141 0.26 -10.23 20.91
C HIS A 141 1.25 -10.96 21.81
N SER A 142 1.28 -12.29 21.72
CA SER A 142 2.22 -13.16 22.46
C SER A 142 3.25 -13.81 21.53
N SER A 143 3.08 -13.71 20.22
CA SER A 143 4.02 -14.27 19.25
C SER A 143 5.35 -13.51 19.28
N ARG A 144 6.45 -14.26 19.22
CA ARG A 144 7.80 -13.68 19.14
C ARG A 144 7.94 -12.66 18.01
N ARG A 145 7.32 -12.90 16.86
CA ARG A 145 7.34 -11.98 15.71
C ARG A 145 6.65 -10.65 16.00
N ASP A 146 5.62 -10.69 16.82
CA ASP A 146 4.87 -9.48 17.18
C ASP A 146 5.61 -8.68 18.26
N LEU A 147 6.31 -9.36 19.16
CA LEU A 147 7.07 -8.74 20.24
C LEU A 147 8.49 -8.33 19.84
N GLU A 148 8.97 -8.78 18.69
CA GLU A 148 10.32 -8.46 18.20
C GLU A 148 10.47 -6.98 17.86
N ASP A 149 11.53 -6.36 18.35
CA ASP A 149 11.92 -5.01 17.98
C ASP A 149 12.64 -5.02 16.63
N VAL A 150 12.12 -4.27 15.68
CA VAL A 150 12.67 -4.15 14.33
C VAL A 150 13.38 -2.82 14.18
N SER A 151 14.67 -2.88 13.90
CA SER A 151 15.47 -1.73 13.47
C SER A 151 15.70 -1.80 11.98
N LEU A 152 15.25 -0.77 11.26
CA LEU A 152 15.41 -0.69 9.81
C LEU A 152 16.86 -0.32 9.48
N LYS A 153 17.50 -1.09 8.60
CA LYS A 153 18.86 -0.82 8.13
C LYS A 153 18.89 0.23 7.02
N PHE A 154 17.93 0.18 6.11
CA PHE A 154 17.90 1.05 4.94
C PHE A 154 16.46 1.35 4.52
N ILE A 155 16.21 2.62 4.21
CA ILE A 155 14.95 3.09 3.64
C ILE A 155 15.23 3.60 2.24
N ASP A 156 14.60 2.99 1.22
CA ASP A 156 14.78 3.39 -0.16
C ASP A 156 14.01 4.68 -0.48
N THR A 157 14.74 5.70 -0.91
CA THR A 157 14.22 7.00 -1.35
C THR A 157 14.52 7.30 -2.82
N SER A 158 14.85 6.29 -3.61
CA SER A 158 15.01 6.44 -5.05
C SER A 158 13.70 6.83 -5.72
N SER A 159 13.79 7.46 -6.91
CA SER A 159 12.62 7.84 -7.70
C SER A 159 11.69 6.65 -7.94
N LYS A 160 10.40 6.85 -7.72
CA LYS A 160 9.34 5.86 -8.00
C LYS A 160 8.69 6.06 -9.39
N PHE A 161 9.20 7.04 -10.16
CA PHE A 161 8.88 7.22 -11.56
C PHE A 161 9.92 6.47 -12.41
N GLY A 162 9.56 5.30 -12.91
CA GLY A 162 10.49 4.42 -13.60
C GLY A 162 11.42 3.65 -12.65
N HIS A 163 12.65 3.39 -13.09
CA HIS A 163 13.67 2.66 -12.33
C HIS A 163 14.69 3.65 -11.74
N GLY A 164 14.44 4.14 -10.55
CA GLY A 164 15.35 5.06 -9.85
C GLY A 164 16.62 4.37 -9.36
N ASN A 165 17.77 4.98 -9.61
CA ASN A 165 19.09 4.45 -9.25
C ASN A 165 19.72 5.17 -8.05
N TYR A 166 19.31 6.40 -7.75
CA TYR A 166 19.94 7.25 -6.76
C TYR A 166 18.98 7.57 -5.61
N GLN A 167 19.55 7.69 -4.40
CA GLN A 167 18.76 7.98 -3.19
C GLN A 167 18.50 9.48 -3.02
N THR A 168 19.45 10.32 -3.46
CA THR A 168 19.36 11.78 -3.37
C THR A 168 19.78 12.45 -4.67
N ALA A 169 19.36 13.69 -4.87
CA ALA A 169 19.77 14.49 -6.02
C ALA A 169 21.28 14.77 -6.01
N ALA A 170 21.85 14.98 -4.82
CA ALA A 170 23.29 15.21 -4.67
C ALA A 170 24.10 13.97 -5.12
N GLU A 171 23.66 12.77 -4.78
CA GLU A 171 24.29 11.52 -5.21
C GLU A 171 24.26 11.40 -6.75
N ARG A 172 23.09 11.66 -7.35
CA ARG A 172 22.95 11.66 -8.81
C ARG A 172 23.88 12.65 -9.48
N ASP A 173 23.89 13.89 -8.98
CA ASP A 173 24.68 14.97 -9.59
C ASP A 173 26.19 14.74 -9.43
N ALA A 174 26.62 14.10 -8.34
CA ALA A 174 28.00 13.68 -8.14
C ALA A 174 28.44 12.58 -9.12
N PHE A 175 27.54 11.66 -9.43
CA PHE A 175 27.84 10.53 -10.33
C PHE A 175 27.69 10.90 -11.82
N GLU A 176 26.58 11.54 -12.20
CA GLU A 176 26.27 11.86 -13.60
C GLU A 176 26.83 13.22 -14.05
N GLY A 177 27.25 14.06 -13.10
CA GLY A 177 27.56 15.44 -13.34
C GLY A 177 26.33 16.35 -13.38
N LEU A 178 26.56 17.65 -13.21
CA LEU A 178 25.50 18.65 -13.29
C LEU A 178 24.95 18.68 -14.72
N LYS A 179 23.62 18.59 -14.84
CA LYS A 179 22.97 18.81 -16.14
C LYS A 179 23.30 20.22 -16.61
N LYS A 180 23.82 20.33 -17.83
CA LYS A 180 23.98 21.65 -18.49
C LYS A 180 22.58 22.32 -18.49
N PRO A 181 22.52 23.61 -18.13
CA PRO A 181 21.25 24.35 -18.28
C PRO A 181 20.80 24.24 -19.74
N PRO A 182 19.47 24.21 -19.99
CA PRO A 182 18.97 24.20 -21.35
C PRO A 182 19.59 25.39 -22.09
N LEU A 183 20.08 25.14 -23.31
CA LEU A 183 20.59 26.22 -24.17
C LEU A 183 19.47 27.23 -24.35
N GLU A 184 19.66 28.43 -23.83
CA GLU A 184 18.79 29.55 -24.18
C GLU A 184 19.01 29.79 -25.67
N TYR A 185 18.06 29.46 -26.50
CA TYR A 185 18.03 29.85 -27.90
C TYR A 185 17.70 31.34 -27.92
N PHE A 186 18.69 32.15 -28.31
CA PHE A 186 18.51 33.56 -28.62
C PHE A 186 17.68 33.73 -29.90
#